data_635816aa002c9ea59d226ae81348ae31
#
_entry.id   635816aa002c9ea59d226ae81348ae31
#
_cell.length_a   1.000
_cell.length_b   1.000
_cell.length_c   1.000
_cell.angle_alpha   90.00
_cell.angle_beta   90.00
_cell.angle_gamma   90.00
#
_symmetry.space_group_name_H-M   'P 1'
#
loop_
_entity.id
_entity.type
_entity.pdbx_description
1 polymer ?
#
loop_
_entity_poly.entity_id
_entity_poly.type
_entity_poly.pdbx_seq_one_letter_code
_entity_poly.pdbx_strand_id
1 'polypeptide(L)' 'MVVIDYQNRKPIYEQIVERFQMLIVKGILEPDSQMPSVRALATELSINPNTIQKAYAVLEQ' A
#
# COMPACT_ATOMS: atom_id res chain seq x y z
N MET A 1 -3.51 -1.88 -9.33
CA MET A 1 -4.07 -1.66 -7.99
C MET A 1 -3.47 -0.43 -7.32
N VAL A 2 -2.18 -0.34 -7.22
CA VAL A 2 -1.50 0.79 -6.59
C VAL A 2 -0.66 1.52 -7.62
N VAL A 3 -0.87 2.82 -7.73
CA VAL A 3 -0.08 3.69 -8.62
C VAL A 3 0.63 4.72 -7.74
N ILE A 4 1.96 4.78 -7.88
CA ILE A 4 2.78 5.68 -7.10
C ILE A 4 3.12 6.92 -7.92
N ASP A 5 2.91 8.09 -7.34
CA ASP A 5 3.31 9.36 -7.94
C ASP A 5 4.62 9.79 -7.29
N TYR A 6 5.72 9.59 -8.01
CA TYR A 6 7.05 9.89 -7.49
C TYR A 6 7.32 11.39 -7.41
N GLN A 7 6.52 12.19 -8.07
CA GLN A 7 6.70 13.65 -8.03
C GLN A 7 5.89 14.30 -6.92
N ASN A 8 5.03 13.53 -6.26
CA ASN A 8 4.25 14.03 -5.15
C ASN A 8 5.15 14.17 -3.92
N ARG A 9 4.93 15.22 -3.12
CA ARG A 9 5.70 15.43 -1.89
C ARG A 9 5.37 14.41 -0.82
N LYS A 10 4.22 13.75 -0.92
CA LYS A 10 3.81 12.77 0.06
C LYS A 10 4.73 11.56 -0.02
N PRO A 11 5.23 11.07 1.11
CA PRO A 11 6.07 9.88 1.10
C PRO A 11 5.38 8.69 0.46
N ILE A 12 6.16 7.81 -0.14
CA ILE A 12 5.61 6.67 -0.86
C ILE A 12 4.77 5.80 0.06
N TYR A 13 5.22 5.54 1.31
CA TYR A 13 4.44 4.68 2.19
C TYR A 13 3.06 5.28 2.50
N GLU A 14 2.95 6.60 2.60
CA GLU A 14 1.66 7.24 2.83
C GLU A 14 0.73 7.08 1.63
N GLN A 15 1.28 7.15 0.43
CA GLN A 15 0.47 6.94 -0.78
C GLN A 15 -0.09 5.51 -0.81
N ILE A 16 0.72 4.54 -0.40
CA ILE A 16 0.28 3.15 -0.32
C ILE A 16 -0.83 3.01 0.71
N VAL A 17 -0.64 3.57 1.90
CA VAL A 17 -1.63 3.53 2.97
C VAL A 17 -2.96 4.10 2.49
N GLU A 18 -2.92 5.29 1.90
CA GLU A 18 -4.14 5.97 1.46
C GLU A 18 -4.86 5.20 0.36
N ARG A 19 -4.09 4.59 -0.54
CA ARG A 19 -4.70 3.82 -1.61
C ARG A 19 -5.45 2.61 -1.05
N PHE A 20 -4.83 1.87 -0.14
CA PHE A 20 -5.49 0.72 0.46
C PHE A 20 -6.68 1.13 1.32
N GLN A 21 -6.56 2.23 2.07
CA GLN A 21 -7.68 2.74 2.83
C GLN A 21 -8.87 3.04 1.93
N MET A 22 -8.63 3.65 0.78
CA MET A 22 -9.69 3.95 -0.17
C MET A 22 -10.35 2.66 -0.69
N LEU A 23 -9.54 1.67 -1.03
CA LEU A 23 -10.06 0.41 -1.54
C LEU A 23 -10.92 -0.32 -0.49
N ILE A 24 -10.50 -0.25 0.76
CA ILE A 24 -11.24 -0.86 1.86
C ILE A 24 -12.55 -0.11 2.11
N VAL A 25 -12.50 1.21 2.18
CA VAL A 25 -13.69 2.03 2.43
C VAL A 25 -14.73 1.84 1.33
N LYS A 26 -14.28 1.69 0.10
CA LYS A 26 -15.19 1.48 -1.03
C LYS A 26 -15.66 0.04 -1.16
N GLY A 27 -15.20 -0.85 -0.29
CA GLY A 27 -15.60 -2.25 -0.34
C GLY A 27 -14.99 -3.04 -1.48
N ILE A 28 -13.99 -2.51 -2.15
CA ILE A 28 -13.31 -3.21 -3.24
C ILE A 28 -12.35 -4.25 -2.66
N LEU A 29 -11.78 -3.97 -1.50
CA LEU A 29 -10.82 -4.83 -0.85
C LEU A 29 -11.26 -5.05 0.60
N GLU A 30 -11.31 -6.30 1.05
CA GLU A 30 -11.66 -6.60 2.43
C GLU A 30 -10.44 -6.45 3.33
N PRO A 31 -10.63 -5.93 4.57
CA PRO A 31 -9.50 -5.61 5.44
C PRO A 31 -8.58 -6.79 5.76
N ASP A 32 -9.15 -7.99 5.89
CA ASP A 32 -8.37 -9.12 6.41
C ASP A 32 -7.96 -10.11 5.35
N SER A 33 -8.25 -9.89 4.07
CA SER A 33 -8.07 -11.03 3.18
C SER A 33 -7.46 -10.60 1.89
N GLN A 34 -7.17 -10.26 1.14
CA GLN A 34 -6.82 -9.99 -0.25
C GLN A 34 -5.63 -9.04 -0.42
N MET A 35 -4.98 -8.70 0.69
CA MET A 35 -3.79 -7.84 0.59
C MET A 35 -2.66 -8.62 -0.07
N PRO A 36 -1.99 -8.07 -1.08
CA PRO A 36 -0.83 -8.73 -1.64
C PRO A 36 0.27 -8.85 -0.59
N SER A 37 1.12 -9.87 -0.74
CA SER A 37 2.25 -10.01 0.18
C SER A 37 3.20 -8.82 0.03
N VAL A 38 3.96 -8.54 1.09
CA VAL A 38 4.96 -7.48 1.05
C VAL A 38 5.90 -7.68 -0.15
N ARG A 39 6.40 -8.90 -0.33
CA ARG A 39 7.34 -9.19 -1.40
C ARG A 39 6.70 -8.99 -2.78
N ALA A 40 5.47 -9.48 -2.95
CA ALA A 40 4.79 -9.36 -4.23
C ALA A 40 4.57 -7.91 -4.60
N LEU A 41 4.09 -7.11 -3.64
CA LEU A 41 3.82 -5.69 -3.90
C LEU A 41 5.12 -4.93 -4.14
N ALA A 42 6.16 -5.22 -3.36
CA ALA A 42 7.45 -4.57 -3.55
C ALA A 42 8.01 -4.85 -4.94
N THR A 43 7.88 -6.08 -5.40
CA THR A 43 8.34 -6.47 -6.74
C THR A 43 7.53 -5.76 -7.82
N GLU A 44 6.20 -5.75 -7.67
CA GLU A 44 5.33 -5.12 -8.65
C GLU A 44 5.62 -3.62 -8.79
N LEU A 45 5.83 -2.94 -7.68
CA LEU A 45 6.05 -1.49 -7.66
C LEU A 45 7.52 -1.11 -7.80
N SER A 46 8.43 -2.09 -7.77
CA SER A 46 9.88 -1.85 -7.75
C SER A 46 10.29 -0.94 -6.61
N ILE A 47 9.76 -1.22 -5.43
CA ILE A 47 9.99 -0.43 -4.22
C ILE A 47 10.59 -1.32 -3.15
N ASN A 48 11.40 -0.70 -2.28
CA ASN A 48 12.00 -1.41 -1.14
C ASN A 48 10.91 -2.08 -0.29
N PRO A 49 11.04 -3.38 0.01
CA PRO A 49 10.07 -4.07 0.85
C PRO A 49 9.85 -3.42 2.22
N ASN A 50 10.87 -2.75 2.77
CA ASN A 50 10.72 -2.07 4.05
C ASN A 50 9.68 -0.95 3.98
N THR A 51 9.58 -0.28 2.84
CA THR A 51 8.57 0.76 2.63
C THR A 51 7.16 0.15 2.65
N ILE A 52 7.02 -1.02 2.03
CA ILE A 52 5.74 -1.73 2.02
C ILE A 52 5.38 -2.19 3.43
N GLN A 53 6.36 -2.71 4.19
CA GLN A 53 6.12 -3.15 5.56
C GLN A 53 5.66 -1.98 6.44
N LYS A 54 6.25 -0.81 6.26
CA LYS A 54 5.86 0.37 7.02
C LYS A 54 4.40 0.74 6.72
N ALA A 55 4.03 0.71 5.45
CA ALA A 55 2.65 1.00 5.06
C ALA A 55 1.68 0.00 5.66
N TYR A 56 2.01 -1.28 5.61
CA TYR A 56 1.14 -2.32 6.15
C TYR A 56 1.01 -2.20 7.67
N ALA A 57 2.10 -1.85 8.35
CA ALA A 57 2.05 -1.65 9.80
C ALA A 57 1.07 -0.52 10.17
N VAL A 58 1.08 0.57 9.40
CA VAL A 58 0.15 1.67 9.63
C VAL A 58 -1.29 1.22 9.38
N LEU A 59 -1.52 0.42 8.35
CA LEU A 59 -2.85 -0.06 8.03
C LEU A 59 -3.43 -0.98 9.10
N GLU A 60 -2.57 -1.68 9.85
CA GLU A 60 -3.00 -2.59 10.89
C GLU A 60 -3.43 -1.90 12.18
N GLN A 61 -3.19 -0.61 12.31
CA GLN A 61 -3.61 0.13 13.51
C GLN A 61 -5.06 0.67 13.36
#